data_a1009c1709c43402fd8e625658b737f6
#
_entry.id   a1009c1709c43402fd8e625658b737f6
#
_cell.length_a   1.000
_cell.length_b   1.000
_cell.length_c   1.000
_cell.angle_alpha   90.00
_cell.angle_beta   90.00
_cell.angle_gamma   90.00
#
_symmetry.space_group_name_H-M   'P 1'
#
loop_
_entity.id
_entity.type
_entity.pdbx_description
1 polymer ?
#
loop_
_entity_poly.entity_id
_entity_poly.type
_entity_poly.pdbx_seq_one_letter_code
_entity_poly.pdbx_strand_id
1 'polypeptide(L)'
;MAIFRSNVQRAWFVGLVLLVALLGMGGSVPVLPGALSLQLEGDLLILGIAAVFASVGAIGLNIVTGFAGQISLGHAFFLGVGAFTAAAFGGAPRLIGSGDLIALELDMAIWLPLAGLVAALCGFIVAPVAFRLKGLYLAFVTIGLLFFGGLIFKEWTSLTGGLGLGRDAAIPRLFGFRIDEDGELFGVFLSGDQKLFLFGIVVLLILGFAAKNLARSKMGRALSAVRDRDIAAEMMGIPLARYKMIAFVVSSFYAGIAGALLFTVVGRLEPGVFSDAPGFLLSVRYIAMILIGGIATISGSIMGAVFITFLPRVVRWLAGFALFGFISEAPTGGFLSVTQFEQILFGIVLVGFLIFEPLGLYGIWIRVRNYWKAWPFSY
;
A
#
# COMPACT_ATOMS: atom_id res chain seq x y z
N MET A 1 -25.25 -10.79 4.35
CA MET A 1 -24.43 -11.99 4.06
C MET A 1 -23.18 -11.97 4.92
N ALA A 2 -22.92 -13.04 5.68
CA ALA A 2 -21.77 -13.10 6.58
C ALA A 2 -20.44 -13.02 5.80
N ILE A 3 -19.46 -12.26 6.30
CA ILE A 3 -18.12 -12.10 5.72
C ILE A 3 -17.42 -13.47 5.57
N PHE A 4 -17.71 -14.38 6.48
CA PHE A 4 -17.22 -15.77 6.49
C PHE A 4 -18.38 -16.74 6.36
N ARG A 5 -18.24 -17.71 5.47
CA ARG A 5 -19.28 -18.74 5.22
C ARG A 5 -19.32 -19.85 6.26
N SER A 6 -18.24 -20.05 7.03
CA SER A 6 -18.15 -21.08 8.06
C SER A 6 -17.35 -20.62 9.28
N ASN A 7 -17.60 -21.22 10.44
CA ASN A 7 -16.85 -20.97 11.67
C ASN A 7 -15.37 -21.35 11.53
N VAL A 8 -15.06 -22.37 10.73
CA VAL A 8 -13.68 -22.77 10.40
C VAL A 8 -12.94 -21.65 9.66
N GLN A 9 -13.59 -20.98 8.70
CA GLN A 9 -12.96 -19.83 8.01
C GLN A 9 -12.71 -18.65 8.95
N ARG A 10 -13.59 -18.43 9.93
CA ARG A 10 -13.37 -17.41 10.98
C ARG A 10 -12.18 -17.77 11.84
N ALA A 11 -12.13 -19.01 12.33
CA ALA A 11 -11.04 -19.50 13.18
C ALA A 11 -9.69 -19.42 12.46
N TRP A 12 -9.60 -19.85 11.20
CA TRP A 12 -8.39 -19.72 10.37
C TRP A 12 -7.96 -18.27 10.17
N PHE A 13 -8.91 -17.38 9.91
CA PHE A 13 -8.60 -15.96 9.73
C PHE A 13 -8.09 -15.32 11.02
N VAL A 14 -8.79 -15.57 12.14
CA VAL A 14 -8.38 -15.07 13.46
C VAL A 14 -7.02 -15.68 13.84
N GLY A 15 -6.81 -16.98 13.63
CA GLY A 15 -5.53 -17.65 13.87
C GLY A 15 -4.38 -17.05 13.06
N LEU A 16 -4.60 -16.74 11.78
CA LEU A 16 -3.59 -16.11 10.93
C LEU A 16 -3.26 -14.68 11.40
N VAL A 17 -4.27 -13.89 11.74
CA VAL A 17 -4.08 -12.53 12.26
C VAL A 17 -3.33 -12.55 13.60
N LEU A 18 -3.71 -13.45 14.51
CA LEU A 18 -3.01 -13.64 15.77
C LEU A 18 -1.56 -14.10 15.56
N LEU A 19 -1.33 -15.04 14.66
CA LEU A 19 0.03 -15.50 14.32
C LEU A 19 0.89 -14.35 13.78
N VAL A 20 0.37 -13.55 12.85
CA VAL A 20 1.10 -12.40 12.30
C VAL A 20 1.36 -11.35 13.37
N ALA A 21 0.39 -11.08 14.25
CA ALA A 21 0.57 -10.16 15.38
C ALA A 21 1.61 -10.68 16.38
N LEU A 22 1.57 -11.97 16.71
CA LEU A 22 2.55 -12.61 17.61
C LEU A 22 3.97 -12.61 17.01
N LEU A 23 4.10 -12.84 15.71
CA LEU A 23 5.40 -12.73 15.02
C LEU A 23 5.96 -11.30 15.10
N GLY A 24 5.11 -10.29 14.97
CA GLY A 24 5.52 -8.88 15.15
C GLY A 24 5.90 -8.53 16.59
N MET A 25 5.32 -9.20 17.57
CA MET A 25 5.61 -9.02 19.00
C MET A 25 6.83 -9.81 19.48
N GLY A 26 7.52 -10.51 18.59
CA GLY A 26 8.60 -11.46 18.92
C GLY A 26 9.53 -11.01 20.03
N GLY A 27 9.81 -11.90 20.99
CA GLY A 27 10.69 -11.66 22.13
C GLY A 27 10.10 -10.86 23.31
N SER A 28 9.02 -10.11 23.11
CA SER A 28 8.36 -9.32 24.16
C SER A 28 7.24 -10.09 24.89
N VAL A 29 6.86 -11.27 24.42
CA VAL A 29 5.83 -12.12 25.07
C VAL A 29 6.50 -13.22 25.88
N PRO A 30 6.46 -13.17 27.23
CA PRO A 30 7.15 -14.14 28.10
C PRO A 30 6.57 -15.56 28.05
N VAL A 31 5.51 -15.79 27.30
CA VAL A 31 4.78 -17.08 27.24
C VAL A 31 5.34 -18.02 26.17
N LEU A 32 6.19 -17.56 25.24
CA LEU A 32 6.78 -18.41 24.22
C LEU A 32 8.14 -18.94 24.71
N PRO A 33 8.35 -20.30 24.74
CA PRO A 33 9.66 -20.86 25.02
C PRO A 33 10.70 -20.27 24.08
N GLY A 34 11.90 -19.98 24.58
CA GLY A 34 12.99 -19.30 23.85
C GLY A 34 13.37 -19.92 22.48
N ALA A 35 12.98 -21.18 22.22
CA ALA A 35 13.14 -21.83 20.92
C ALA A 35 12.12 -21.39 19.87
N LEU A 36 11.04 -20.73 20.26
CA LEU A 36 9.98 -20.20 19.36
C LEU A 36 9.96 -18.66 19.31
N SER A 37 10.87 -17.99 19.99
CA SER A 37 11.08 -16.54 19.83
C SER A 37 11.71 -16.28 18.45
N LEU A 38 10.87 -16.35 17.41
CA LEU A 38 11.20 -15.77 16.12
C LEU A 38 11.26 -14.25 16.30
N GLN A 39 12.41 -13.77 16.81
CA GLN A 39 12.75 -12.36 16.75
C GLN A 39 12.89 -12.04 15.25
N LEU A 40 11.90 -11.35 14.72
CA LEU A 40 12.10 -10.65 13.46
C LEU A 40 13.22 -9.64 13.75
N GLU A 41 14.37 -9.81 13.11
CA GLU A 41 15.41 -8.78 13.09
C GLU A 41 14.75 -7.44 12.80
N GLY A 42 15.18 -6.35 13.43
CA GLY A 42 14.54 -5.04 13.28
C GLY A 42 14.26 -4.64 11.83
N ASP A 43 15.17 -4.97 10.90
CA ASP A 43 15.00 -4.74 9.45
C ASP A 43 13.79 -5.48 8.86
N LEU A 44 13.52 -6.71 9.30
CA LEU A 44 12.37 -7.49 8.82
C LEU A 44 11.06 -6.94 9.37
N LEU A 45 11.07 -6.39 10.58
CA LEU A 45 9.91 -5.76 11.19
C LEU A 45 9.54 -4.47 10.43
N ILE A 46 10.53 -3.62 10.13
CA ILE A 46 10.34 -2.40 9.33
C ILE A 46 9.78 -2.74 7.93
N LEU A 47 10.31 -3.78 7.27
CA LEU A 47 9.77 -4.26 6.00
C LEU A 47 8.33 -4.78 6.16
N GLY A 48 8.04 -5.45 7.27
CA GLY A 48 6.70 -5.90 7.61
C GLY A 48 5.72 -4.74 7.76
N ILE A 49 6.12 -3.66 8.47
CA ILE A 49 5.32 -2.44 8.61
C ILE A 49 5.06 -1.81 7.24
N ALA A 50 6.13 -1.65 6.44
CA ALA A 50 6.02 -1.11 5.08
C ALA A 50 5.09 -1.95 4.20
N ALA A 51 5.15 -3.30 4.28
CA ALA A 51 4.28 -4.20 3.54
C ALA A 51 2.81 -4.08 3.96
N VAL A 52 2.53 -3.91 5.26
CA VAL A 52 1.19 -3.70 5.79
C VAL A 52 0.61 -2.38 5.26
N PHE A 53 1.38 -1.30 5.30
CA PHE A 53 0.94 0.01 4.82
C PHE A 53 0.80 0.05 3.30
N ALA A 54 1.74 -0.55 2.57
CA ALA A 54 1.62 -0.72 1.12
C ALA A 54 0.40 -1.54 0.72
N SER A 55 0.00 -2.53 1.54
CA SER A 55 -1.20 -3.33 1.30
C SER A 55 -2.47 -2.48 1.29
N VAL A 56 -2.56 -1.44 2.14
CA VAL A 56 -3.68 -0.49 2.14
C VAL A 56 -3.75 0.26 0.82
N GLY A 57 -2.62 0.78 0.32
CA GLY A 57 -2.55 1.47 -0.96
C GLY A 57 -2.86 0.54 -2.15
N ALA A 58 -2.34 -0.69 -2.12
CA ALA A 58 -2.62 -1.70 -3.15
C ALA A 58 -4.12 -2.08 -3.19
N ILE A 59 -4.79 -2.20 -2.04
CA ILE A 59 -6.25 -2.38 -2.00
C ILE A 59 -6.95 -1.19 -2.66
N GLY A 60 -6.53 0.04 -2.35
CA GLY A 60 -7.07 1.25 -2.96
C GLY A 60 -6.94 1.23 -4.49
N LEU A 61 -5.74 0.98 -5.00
CA LEU A 61 -5.51 0.89 -6.44
C LEU A 61 -6.31 -0.26 -7.08
N ASN A 62 -6.45 -1.38 -6.40
CA ASN A 62 -7.24 -2.51 -6.90
C ASN A 62 -8.74 -2.20 -6.99
N ILE A 63 -9.27 -1.28 -6.16
CA ILE A 63 -10.66 -0.83 -6.29
C ILE A 63 -10.87 -0.10 -7.62
N VAL A 64 -10.00 0.81 -8.01
CA VAL A 64 -10.15 1.55 -9.28
C VAL A 64 -9.69 0.73 -10.48
N THR A 65 -8.57 0.02 -10.39
CA THR A 65 -8.03 -0.73 -11.53
C THR A 65 -8.65 -2.12 -11.64
N GLY A 66 -8.73 -2.85 -10.52
CA GLY A 66 -9.21 -4.23 -10.52
C GLY A 66 -10.73 -4.35 -10.62
N PHE A 67 -11.48 -3.61 -9.80
CA PHE A 67 -12.95 -3.72 -9.78
C PHE A 67 -13.63 -2.82 -10.81
N ALA A 68 -13.13 -1.60 -11.06
CA ALA A 68 -13.75 -0.67 -12.01
C ALA A 68 -13.12 -0.70 -13.40
N GLY A 69 -12.00 -1.40 -13.60
CA GLY A 69 -11.31 -1.51 -14.89
C GLY A 69 -10.65 -0.22 -15.37
N GLN A 70 -10.37 0.73 -14.45
CA GLN A 70 -9.76 2.00 -14.78
C GLN A 70 -8.25 1.95 -14.47
N ILE A 71 -7.41 1.92 -15.49
CA ILE A 71 -5.95 1.92 -15.31
C ILE A 71 -5.52 3.30 -14.81
N SER A 72 -4.90 3.35 -13.63
CA SER A 72 -4.37 4.58 -13.02
C SER A 72 -2.88 4.44 -12.78
N LEU A 73 -2.09 5.31 -13.42
CA LEU A 73 -0.64 5.44 -13.23
C LEU A 73 -0.27 6.65 -12.34
N GLY A 74 -1.26 7.37 -11.82
CA GLY A 74 -1.10 8.51 -10.94
C GLY A 74 -1.24 8.20 -9.44
N HIS A 75 -1.10 6.94 -9.03
CA HIS A 75 -1.35 6.53 -7.64
C HIS A 75 -0.40 7.22 -6.65
N ALA A 76 0.87 7.44 -7.05
CA ALA A 76 1.86 8.14 -6.24
C ALA A 76 1.48 9.59 -5.92
N PHE A 77 0.74 10.27 -6.79
CA PHE A 77 0.21 11.60 -6.49
C PHE A 77 -0.70 11.57 -5.25
N PHE A 78 -1.65 10.64 -5.18
CA PHE A 78 -2.57 10.52 -4.03
C PHE A 78 -1.86 10.05 -2.76
N LEU A 79 -0.84 9.18 -2.88
CA LEU A 79 0.05 8.84 -1.76
C LEU A 79 0.76 10.10 -1.24
N GLY A 80 1.30 10.93 -2.12
CA GLY A 80 1.96 12.19 -1.79
C GLY A 80 1.01 13.18 -1.12
N VAL A 81 -0.19 13.37 -1.68
CA VAL A 81 -1.22 14.23 -1.05
C VAL A 81 -1.51 13.77 0.39
N GLY A 82 -1.70 12.47 0.61
CA GLY A 82 -1.92 11.94 1.94
C GLY A 82 -0.74 12.13 2.88
N ALA A 83 0.47 11.86 2.42
CA ALA A 83 1.71 12.01 3.19
C ALA A 83 1.96 13.47 3.61
N PHE A 84 1.86 14.41 2.67
CA PHE A 84 2.03 15.84 2.99
C PHE A 84 0.89 16.40 3.85
N THR A 85 -0.34 15.93 3.65
CA THR A 85 -1.46 16.29 4.53
C THR A 85 -1.20 15.79 5.95
N ALA A 86 -0.81 14.55 6.13
CA ALA A 86 -0.47 14.00 7.43
C ALA A 86 0.65 14.79 8.10
N ALA A 87 1.72 15.10 7.35
CA ALA A 87 2.83 15.89 7.87
C ALA A 87 2.45 17.33 8.21
N ALA A 88 1.51 17.96 7.48
CA ALA A 88 1.01 19.28 7.80
C ALA A 88 0.15 19.30 9.06
N PHE A 89 -0.68 18.29 9.26
CA PHE A 89 -1.58 18.24 10.42
C PHE A 89 -0.96 17.55 11.65
N GLY A 90 -0.09 16.58 11.47
CA GLY A 90 0.51 15.79 12.57
C GLY A 90 2.01 15.99 12.76
N GLY A 91 2.69 16.79 11.93
CA GLY A 91 4.11 17.09 12.05
C GLY A 91 4.41 18.19 13.05
N ALA A 92 5.67 18.24 13.52
CA ALA A 92 6.16 19.33 14.36
C ALA A 92 6.44 20.59 13.53
N PRO A 93 6.20 21.80 14.08
CA PRO A 93 6.56 23.05 13.43
C PRO A 93 8.08 23.11 13.30
N ARG A 94 8.56 23.44 12.10
CA ARG A 94 9.98 23.61 11.81
C ARG A 94 10.19 24.81 10.93
N LEU A 95 11.18 25.62 11.28
CA LEU A 95 11.66 26.71 10.46
C LEU A 95 12.53 26.12 9.34
N ILE A 96 12.16 26.36 8.07
CA ILE A 96 12.99 26.03 6.92
C ILE A 96 13.25 27.32 6.13
N GLY A 97 14.48 27.77 6.14
CA GLY A 97 14.87 29.00 5.46
C GLY A 97 14.17 30.23 6.04
N SER A 98 13.45 30.97 5.21
CA SER A 98 12.75 32.21 5.58
C SER A 98 11.25 32.00 5.89
N GLY A 99 10.75 30.77 5.98
CA GLY A 99 9.32 30.50 6.15
C GLY A 99 9.03 29.39 7.15
N ASP A 100 7.87 29.52 7.81
CA ASP A 100 7.35 28.49 8.71
C ASP A 100 6.65 27.40 7.89
N LEU A 101 6.95 26.13 8.21
CA LEU A 101 6.16 25.02 7.71
C LEU A 101 4.80 24.99 8.41
N ILE A 102 3.76 24.73 7.63
CA ILE A 102 2.41 24.49 8.17
C ILE A 102 2.47 23.21 9.00
N ALA A 103 2.29 23.32 10.33
CA ALA A 103 2.26 22.18 11.24
C ALA A 103 1.29 22.48 12.39
N LEU A 104 0.39 21.54 12.68
CA LEU A 104 -0.67 21.71 13.69
C LEU A 104 -0.53 20.73 14.86
N GLU A 105 0.41 19.81 14.82
CA GLU A 105 0.69 18.79 15.86
C GLU A 105 -0.55 18.00 16.35
N LEU A 106 -1.52 17.79 15.44
CA LEU A 106 -2.73 17.06 15.78
C LEU A 106 -2.45 15.58 16.05
N ASP A 107 -3.36 14.96 16.79
CA ASP A 107 -3.34 13.53 17.08
C ASP A 107 -3.60 12.68 15.81
N MET A 108 -3.00 11.48 15.77
CA MET A 108 -3.11 10.53 14.66
C MET A 108 -4.55 10.12 14.36
N ALA A 109 -5.41 10.08 15.38
CA ALA A 109 -6.85 9.82 15.22
C ALA A 109 -7.54 10.87 14.32
N ILE A 110 -6.97 12.07 14.21
CA ILE A 110 -7.50 13.16 13.40
C ILE A 110 -6.78 13.26 12.06
N TRP A 111 -5.44 13.33 12.06
CA TRP A 111 -4.72 13.55 10.81
C TRP A 111 -4.76 12.36 9.85
N LEU A 112 -4.89 11.11 10.35
CA LEU A 112 -4.93 9.94 9.48
C LEU A 112 -6.21 9.88 8.62
N PRO A 113 -7.43 9.99 9.19
CA PRO A 113 -8.64 10.12 8.39
C PRO A 113 -8.62 11.36 7.47
N LEU A 114 -8.07 12.47 7.97
CA LEU A 114 -8.01 13.72 7.20
C LEU A 114 -7.11 13.59 5.98
N ALA A 115 -5.96 12.90 6.09
CA ALA A 115 -5.09 12.58 4.96
C ALA A 115 -5.82 11.78 3.88
N GLY A 116 -6.63 10.79 4.29
CA GLY A 116 -7.49 10.06 3.37
C GLY A 116 -8.57 10.92 2.73
N LEU A 117 -9.24 11.78 3.50
CA LEU A 117 -10.31 12.66 3.01
C LEU A 117 -9.79 13.72 2.04
N VAL A 118 -8.63 14.33 2.30
CA VAL A 118 -8.02 15.32 1.40
C VAL A 118 -7.60 14.65 0.09
N ALA A 119 -7.01 13.45 0.15
CA ALA A 119 -6.69 12.69 -1.05
C ALA A 119 -7.97 12.28 -1.83
N ALA A 120 -9.04 11.92 -1.13
CA ALA A 120 -10.35 11.63 -1.73
C ALA A 120 -10.97 12.87 -2.41
N LEU A 121 -10.82 14.06 -1.80
CA LEU A 121 -11.26 15.32 -2.39
C LEU A 121 -10.49 15.63 -3.67
N CYS A 122 -9.17 15.46 -3.68
CA CYS A 122 -8.36 15.56 -4.89
C CYS A 122 -8.83 14.55 -5.94
N GLY A 123 -9.11 13.31 -5.52
CA GLY A 123 -9.67 12.27 -6.38
C GLY A 123 -11.04 12.65 -6.97
N PHE A 124 -11.89 13.30 -6.19
CA PHE A 124 -13.19 13.79 -6.64
C PHE A 124 -13.04 14.91 -7.69
N ILE A 125 -12.09 15.83 -7.50
CA ILE A 125 -11.80 16.91 -8.47
C ILE A 125 -11.32 16.34 -9.81
N VAL A 126 -10.49 15.29 -9.77
CA VAL A 126 -9.92 14.64 -10.98
C VAL A 126 -10.92 13.68 -11.64
N ALA A 127 -11.82 13.09 -10.87
CA ALA A 127 -12.76 12.07 -11.35
C ALA A 127 -13.59 12.48 -12.59
N PRO A 128 -14.08 13.74 -12.76
CA PRO A 128 -14.78 14.17 -13.96
C PRO A 128 -13.99 14.00 -15.27
N VAL A 129 -12.67 14.11 -15.20
CA VAL A 129 -11.79 13.83 -16.33
C VAL A 129 -11.64 12.32 -16.51
N ALA A 130 -11.44 11.60 -15.38
CA ALA A 130 -11.21 10.17 -15.37
C ALA A 130 -12.39 9.35 -15.91
N PHE A 131 -13.65 9.73 -15.65
CA PHE A 131 -14.78 8.94 -16.15
C PHE A 131 -15.10 9.13 -17.64
N ARG A 132 -14.67 10.27 -18.24
CA ARG A 132 -14.86 10.55 -19.68
C ARG A 132 -13.90 9.74 -20.55
N LEU A 133 -12.79 9.29 -20.00
CA LEU A 133 -11.72 8.62 -20.71
C LEU A 133 -11.72 7.12 -20.42
N LYS A 134 -11.27 6.33 -21.39
CA LYS A 134 -11.22 4.88 -21.31
C LYS A 134 -9.83 4.35 -21.67
N GLY A 135 -9.45 3.22 -21.07
CA GLY A 135 -8.23 2.49 -21.43
C GLY A 135 -6.97 3.34 -21.30
N LEU A 136 -6.15 3.37 -22.33
CA LEU A 136 -4.86 4.04 -22.35
C LEU A 136 -4.95 5.56 -22.20
N TYR A 137 -6.02 6.21 -22.70
CA TYR A 137 -6.19 7.66 -22.53
C TYR A 137 -6.30 8.08 -21.07
N LEU A 138 -6.95 7.27 -20.25
CA LEU A 138 -7.01 7.50 -18.80
C LEU A 138 -5.63 7.34 -18.16
N ALA A 139 -4.84 6.35 -18.59
CA ALA A 139 -3.49 6.16 -18.09
C ALA A 139 -2.62 7.40 -18.38
N PHE A 140 -2.67 7.97 -19.57
CA PHE A 140 -1.94 9.19 -19.91
C PHE A 140 -2.35 10.39 -19.05
N VAL A 141 -3.66 10.57 -18.81
CA VAL A 141 -4.14 11.66 -17.95
C VAL A 141 -3.67 11.49 -16.50
N THR A 142 -3.66 10.26 -15.99
CA THR A 142 -3.18 10.00 -14.62
C THR A 142 -1.66 10.15 -14.49
N ILE A 143 -0.90 9.90 -15.56
CA ILE A 143 0.53 10.26 -15.63
C ILE A 143 0.67 11.79 -15.64
N GLY A 144 -0.12 12.50 -16.45
CA GLY A 144 -0.14 13.96 -16.46
C GLY A 144 -0.46 14.56 -15.08
N LEU A 145 -1.40 13.94 -14.35
CA LEU A 145 -1.71 14.30 -12.97
C LEU A 145 -0.50 14.11 -12.03
N LEU A 146 0.27 13.05 -12.23
CA LEU A 146 1.48 12.80 -11.45
C LEU A 146 2.50 13.90 -11.64
N PHE A 147 2.79 14.29 -12.90
CA PHE A 147 3.74 15.36 -13.20
C PHE A 147 3.24 16.72 -12.71
N PHE A 148 1.98 17.03 -12.95
CA PHE A 148 1.36 18.29 -12.48
C PHE A 148 1.35 18.36 -10.94
N GLY A 149 0.96 17.27 -10.27
CA GLY A 149 1.01 17.17 -8.81
C GLY A 149 2.44 17.28 -8.27
N GLY A 150 3.40 16.68 -8.98
CA GLY A 150 4.82 16.81 -8.66
C GLY A 150 5.32 18.26 -8.70
N LEU A 151 4.87 19.05 -9.67
CA LEU A 151 5.16 20.50 -9.71
C LEU A 151 4.57 21.22 -8.49
N ILE A 152 3.30 20.92 -8.14
CA ILE A 152 2.67 21.50 -6.94
C ILE A 152 3.49 21.16 -5.70
N PHE A 153 3.91 19.90 -5.53
CA PHE A 153 4.72 19.50 -4.38
C PHE A 153 6.09 20.18 -4.33
N LYS A 154 6.70 20.48 -5.46
CA LYS A 154 7.99 21.18 -5.53
C LYS A 154 7.88 22.66 -5.22
N GLU A 155 6.84 23.33 -5.75
CA GLU A 155 6.64 24.76 -5.63
C GLU A 155 5.99 25.17 -4.30
N TRP A 156 5.19 24.33 -3.69
CA TRP A 156 4.51 24.65 -2.44
C TRP A 156 5.41 24.42 -1.22
N THR A 157 6.45 25.21 -1.10
CA THR A 157 7.51 25.05 -0.09
C THR A 157 7.01 25.12 1.35
N SER A 158 6.01 25.95 1.66
CA SER A 158 5.41 26.04 3.00
C SER A 158 4.68 24.76 3.44
N LEU A 159 4.22 23.92 2.48
CA LEU A 159 3.58 22.64 2.76
C LEU A 159 4.59 21.49 2.76
N THR A 160 5.53 21.48 1.81
CA THR A 160 6.37 20.31 1.51
C THR A 160 7.81 20.43 1.99
N GLY A 161 8.26 21.65 2.31
CA GLY A 161 9.65 21.95 2.62
C GLY A 161 10.54 22.12 1.38
N GLY A 162 10.00 21.95 0.16
CA GLY A 162 10.74 22.13 -1.09
C GLY A 162 11.66 20.96 -1.44
N LEU A 163 12.27 21.06 -2.65
CA LEU A 163 13.22 20.07 -3.16
C LEU A 163 14.50 20.04 -2.32
N GLY A 164 15.01 18.83 -2.03
CA GLY A 164 16.27 18.61 -1.35
C GLY A 164 16.20 18.73 0.18
N LEU A 165 15.39 19.66 0.71
CA LEU A 165 15.18 19.78 2.15
C LEU A 165 14.07 18.89 2.64
N GLY A 166 12.91 18.85 1.95
CA GLY A 166 11.75 18.11 2.35
C GLY A 166 11.24 18.52 3.74
N ARG A 167 10.39 17.70 4.34
CA ARG A 167 9.89 17.88 5.71
C ARG A 167 9.87 16.57 6.48
N ASP A 168 9.83 16.66 7.80
CA ASP A 168 9.68 15.51 8.65
C ASP A 168 8.24 14.96 8.53
N ALA A 169 8.09 13.65 8.64
CA ALA A 169 6.80 12.98 8.62
C ALA A 169 5.95 13.35 9.85
N ALA A 170 4.66 13.01 9.79
CA ALA A 170 3.77 13.17 10.94
C ALA A 170 4.24 12.31 12.13
N ILE A 171 4.12 12.87 13.33
CA ILE A 171 4.42 12.13 14.56
C ILE A 171 3.22 11.24 14.88
N PRO A 172 3.40 9.91 15.00
CA PRO A 172 2.31 9.00 15.27
C PRO A 172 1.91 9.02 16.76
N ARG A 173 1.14 10.02 17.17
CA ARG A 173 0.54 10.12 18.50
C ARG A 173 -0.91 9.65 18.45
N LEU A 174 -1.29 8.75 19.32
CA LEU A 174 -2.66 8.27 19.44
C LEU A 174 -3.16 8.54 20.87
N PHE A 175 -4.16 9.40 21.03
CA PHE A 175 -4.69 9.85 22.33
C PHE A 175 -3.60 10.38 23.28
N GLY A 176 -2.61 11.11 22.72
CA GLY A 176 -1.48 11.66 23.46
C GLY A 176 -0.31 10.71 23.67
N PHE A 177 -0.44 9.41 23.40
CA PHE A 177 0.64 8.44 23.49
C PHE A 177 1.42 8.34 22.17
N ARG A 178 2.73 8.40 22.22
CA ARG A 178 3.58 8.18 21.05
C ARG A 178 3.70 6.68 20.77
N ILE A 179 3.33 6.30 19.54
CA ILE A 179 3.39 4.91 19.08
C ILE A 179 4.82 4.55 18.63
N ASP A 180 5.59 5.52 18.16
CA ASP A 180 6.96 5.37 17.65
C ASP A 180 8.03 5.26 18.77
N GLU A 181 7.69 5.48 20.03
CA GLU A 181 8.58 5.34 21.16
C GLU A 181 8.42 3.99 21.86
N ASP A 182 9.52 3.47 22.41
CA ASP A 182 9.52 2.27 23.22
C ASP A 182 8.73 2.50 24.51
N GLY A 183 8.04 1.48 24.99
CA GLY A 183 7.27 1.59 26.24
C GLY A 183 6.27 0.47 26.44
N GLU A 184 5.67 0.43 27.60
CA GLU A 184 4.72 -0.60 27.99
C GLU A 184 3.34 -0.35 27.37
N LEU A 185 2.78 -1.39 26.77
CA LEU A 185 1.41 -1.46 26.32
C LEU A 185 0.73 -2.68 26.93
N PHE A 186 -0.32 -2.48 27.74
CA PHE A 186 -1.02 -3.55 28.47
C PHE A 186 -0.10 -4.43 29.34
N GLY A 187 0.95 -3.86 29.96
CA GLY A 187 1.89 -4.59 30.81
C GLY A 187 2.95 -5.40 30.04
N VAL A 188 3.04 -5.23 28.73
CA VAL A 188 4.07 -5.82 27.87
C VAL A 188 4.97 -4.71 27.33
N PHE A 189 6.29 -4.83 27.48
CA PHE A 189 7.23 -3.89 26.88
C PHE A 189 7.31 -4.14 25.36
N LEU A 190 6.98 -3.12 24.58
CA LEU A 190 6.98 -3.15 23.12
C LEU A 190 7.86 -2.02 22.58
N SER A 191 8.65 -2.34 21.55
CA SER A 191 9.36 -1.31 20.80
C SER A 191 8.39 -0.45 19.99
N GLY A 192 8.82 0.76 19.63
CA GLY A 192 8.03 1.66 18.78
C GLY A 192 7.61 0.99 17.47
N ASP A 193 8.53 0.26 16.82
CA ASP A 193 8.25 -0.47 15.58
C ASP A 193 7.19 -1.57 15.77
N GLN A 194 7.23 -2.29 16.89
CA GLN A 194 6.22 -3.32 17.19
C GLN A 194 4.83 -2.73 17.39
N LYS A 195 4.73 -1.59 18.08
CA LYS A 195 3.47 -0.87 18.25
C LYS A 195 2.93 -0.36 16.91
N LEU A 196 3.81 0.18 16.06
CA LEU A 196 3.46 0.67 14.73
C LEU A 196 3.00 -0.48 13.81
N PHE A 197 3.64 -1.64 13.91
CA PHE A 197 3.22 -2.86 13.18
C PHE A 197 1.82 -3.32 13.60
N LEU A 198 1.56 -3.41 14.91
CA LEU A 198 0.25 -3.79 15.44
C LEU A 198 -0.83 -2.81 15.03
N PHE A 199 -0.55 -1.51 15.14
CA PHE A 199 -1.45 -0.46 14.67
C PHE A 199 -1.74 -0.60 13.17
N GLY A 200 -0.71 -0.83 12.37
CA GLY A 200 -0.84 -1.06 10.93
C GLY A 200 -1.75 -2.24 10.59
N ILE A 201 -1.62 -3.37 11.31
CA ILE A 201 -2.51 -4.53 11.17
C ILE A 201 -3.96 -4.14 11.45
N VAL A 202 -4.22 -3.38 12.50
CA VAL A 202 -5.58 -2.92 12.84
C VAL A 202 -6.16 -2.06 11.72
N VAL A 203 -5.40 -1.09 11.20
CA VAL A 203 -5.81 -0.25 10.07
C VAL A 203 -6.07 -1.09 8.82
N LEU A 204 -5.16 -2.02 8.48
CA LEU A 204 -5.32 -2.93 7.34
C LEU A 204 -6.57 -3.80 7.47
N LEU A 205 -6.88 -4.29 8.67
CA LEU A 205 -8.08 -5.07 8.92
C LEU A 205 -9.34 -4.23 8.71
N ILE A 206 -9.40 -3.04 9.30
CA ILE A 206 -10.56 -2.13 9.17
C ILE A 206 -10.80 -1.81 7.68
N LEU A 207 -9.76 -1.33 6.98
CA LEU A 207 -9.85 -0.94 5.58
C LEU A 207 -10.04 -2.16 4.66
N GLY A 208 -9.37 -3.27 4.94
CA GLY A 208 -9.55 -4.52 4.19
C GLY A 208 -10.97 -5.07 4.30
N PHE A 209 -11.59 -5.02 5.50
CA PHE A 209 -13.00 -5.39 5.66
C PHE A 209 -13.94 -4.40 4.98
N ALA A 210 -13.66 -3.09 5.06
CA ALA A 210 -14.44 -2.07 4.36
C ALA A 210 -14.41 -2.32 2.83
N ALA A 211 -13.22 -2.56 2.25
CA ALA A 211 -13.06 -2.91 0.84
C ALA A 211 -13.78 -4.22 0.47
N LYS A 212 -13.72 -5.25 1.33
CA LYS A 212 -14.42 -6.51 1.11
C LYS A 212 -15.94 -6.35 1.14
N ASN A 213 -16.45 -5.51 2.04
CA ASN A 213 -17.88 -5.17 2.08
C ASN A 213 -18.28 -4.37 0.84
N LEU A 214 -17.45 -3.40 0.41
CA LEU A 214 -17.64 -2.67 -0.84
C LEU A 214 -17.75 -3.62 -2.04
N ALA A 215 -16.80 -4.54 -2.20
CA ALA A 215 -16.76 -5.51 -3.30
C ALA A 215 -18.00 -6.41 -3.34
N ARG A 216 -18.60 -6.74 -2.19
CA ARG A 216 -19.81 -7.57 -2.07
C ARG A 216 -21.11 -6.78 -2.17
N SER A 217 -21.07 -5.48 -2.05
CA SER A 217 -22.23 -4.59 -2.10
C SER A 217 -22.84 -4.49 -3.51
N LYS A 218 -23.95 -3.77 -3.64
CA LYS A 218 -24.50 -3.39 -4.94
C LYS A 218 -23.48 -2.62 -5.77
N MET A 219 -22.69 -1.78 -5.10
CA MET A 219 -21.63 -0.98 -5.71
C MET A 219 -20.54 -1.86 -6.34
N GLY A 220 -20.02 -2.86 -5.61
CA GLY A 220 -19.00 -3.76 -6.13
C GLY A 220 -19.49 -4.55 -7.36
N ARG A 221 -20.74 -5.02 -7.35
CA ARG A 221 -21.33 -5.69 -8.53
C ARG A 221 -21.46 -4.76 -9.74
N ALA A 222 -21.87 -3.52 -9.51
CA ALA A 222 -21.94 -2.53 -10.57
C ALA A 222 -20.58 -2.18 -11.15
N LEU A 223 -19.53 -2.04 -10.29
CA LEU A 223 -18.15 -1.83 -10.74
C LEU A 223 -17.65 -2.99 -11.60
N SER A 224 -17.89 -4.23 -11.18
CA SER A 224 -17.51 -5.41 -12.00
C SER A 224 -18.23 -5.44 -13.33
N ALA A 225 -19.52 -5.11 -13.39
CA ALA A 225 -20.27 -5.00 -14.64
C ALA A 225 -19.70 -3.92 -15.58
N VAL A 226 -19.33 -2.76 -15.01
CA VAL A 226 -18.69 -1.65 -15.76
C VAL A 226 -17.33 -2.07 -16.31
N ARG A 227 -16.54 -2.82 -15.52
CA ARG A 227 -15.23 -3.33 -15.95
C ARG A 227 -15.35 -4.31 -17.11
N ASP A 228 -16.29 -5.26 -17.00
CA ASP A 228 -16.39 -6.36 -17.95
C ASP A 228 -16.97 -5.88 -19.30
N ARG A 229 -18.05 -5.09 -19.27
CA ARG A 229 -18.65 -4.48 -20.48
C ARG A 229 -19.43 -3.21 -20.12
N ASP A 230 -18.81 -2.06 -20.29
CA ASP A 230 -19.40 -0.76 -19.92
C ASP A 230 -20.67 -0.43 -20.70
N ILE A 231 -20.73 -0.72 -22.03
CA ILE A 231 -21.93 -0.49 -22.86
C ILE A 231 -23.10 -1.35 -22.37
N ALA A 232 -22.85 -2.62 -22.06
CA ALA A 232 -23.92 -3.51 -21.56
C ALA A 232 -24.39 -3.07 -20.17
N ALA A 233 -23.49 -2.62 -19.30
CA ALA A 233 -23.84 -2.09 -17.98
C ALA A 233 -24.73 -0.85 -18.09
N GLU A 234 -24.44 0.05 -19.04
CA GLU A 234 -25.23 1.26 -19.30
C GLU A 234 -26.65 0.91 -19.80
N MET A 235 -26.77 -0.05 -20.72
CA MET A 235 -28.06 -0.55 -21.21
C MET A 235 -28.92 -1.19 -20.10
N MET A 236 -28.26 -1.73 -19.04
CA MET A 236 -28.94 -2.24 -17.85
C MET A 236 -29.26 -1.15 -16.81
N GLY A 237 -29.08 0.13 -17.16
CA GLY A 237 -29.38 1.27 -16.29
C GLY A 237 -28.34 1.60 -15.25
N ILE A 238 -27.10 1.11 -15.38
CA ILE A 238 -25.99 1.45 -14.47
C ILE A 238 -25.37 2.78 -14.92
N PRO A 239 -25.43 3.86 -14.09
CA PRO A 239 -24.82 5.15 -14.42
C PRO A 239 -23.29 5.09 -14.32
N LEU A 240 -22.61 4.84 -15.45
CA LEU A 240 -21.17 4.60 -15.54
C LEU A 240 -20.35 5.69 -14.86
N ALA A 241 -20.67 6.96 -15.14
CA ALA A 241 -19.95 8.11 -14.59
C ALA A 241 -19.93 8.09 -13.06
N ARG A 242 -21.08 7.83 -12.44
CA ARG A 242 -21.21 7.80 -10.97
C ARG A 242 -20.35 6.71 -10.35
N TYR A 243 -20.40 5.48 -10.89
CA TYR A 243 -19.66 4.35 -10.32
C TYR A 243 -18.15 4.50 -10.55
N LYS A 244 -17.72 4.96 -11.73
CA LYS A 244 -16.30 5.26 -12.02
C LYS A 244 -15.76 6.34 -11.10
N MET A 245 -16.52 7.41 -10.88
CA MET A 245 -16.15 8.50 -9.96
C MET A 245 -16.00 7.99 -8.53
N ILE A 246 -16.95 7.20 -8.02
CA ILE A 246 -16.87 6.65 -6.66
C ILE A 246 -15.66 5.73 -6.50
N ALA A 247 -15.38 4.87 -7.48
CA ALA A 247 -14.21 4.01 -7.44
C ALA A 247 -12.91 4.81 -7.34
N PHE A 248 -12.82 5.92 -8.10
CA PHE A 248 -11.66 6.79 -8.10
C PHE A 248 -11.49 7.51 -6.75
N VAL A 249 -12.57 8.06 -6.20
CA VAL A 249 -12.57 8.75 -4.88
C VAL A 249 -12.20 7.79 -3.75
N VAL A 250 -12.78 6.60 -3.73
CA VAL A 250 -12.45 5.59 -2.72
C VAL A 250 -11.00 5.13 -2.86
N SER A 251 -10.52 4.89 -4.07
CA SER A 251 -9.11 4.55 -4.32
C SER A 251 -8.16 5.62 -3.79
N SER A 252 -8.47 6.90 -4.06
CA SER A 252 -7.67 8.05 -3.60
C SER A 252 -7.66 8.16 -2.07
N PHE A 253 -8.79 7.85 -1.40
CA PHE A 253 -8.87 7.79 0.06
C PHE A 253 -7.90 6.76 0.64
N TYR A 254 -7.90 5.54 0.09
CA TYR A 254 -6.97 4.48 0.52
C TYR A 254 -5.52 4.86 0.24
N ALA A 255 -5.25 5.47 -0.91
CA ALA A 255 -3.91 5.97 -1.24
C ALA A 255 -3.45 7.04 -0.24
N GLY A 256 -4.32 7.99 0.13
CA GLY A 256 -4.00 9.02 1.12
C GLY A 256 -3.63 8.43 2.48
N ILE A 257 -4.40 7.47 2.98
CA ILE A 257 -4.09 6.77 4.23
C ILE A 257 -2.77 5.98 4.11
N ALA A 258 -2.58 5.25 3.01
CA ALA A 258 -1.36 4.47 2.80
C ALA A 258 -0.12 5.36 2.71
N GLY A 259 -0.21 6.49 2.00
CA GLY A 259 0.88 7.47 1.92
C GLY A 259 1.22 8.08 3.28
N ALA A 260 0.21 8.50 4.04
CA ALA A 260 0.39 9.02 5.38
C ALA A 260 1.12 8.04 6.30
N LEU A 261 0.72 6.77 6.31
CA LEU A 261 1.30 5.72 7.14
C LEU A 261 2.69 5.28 6.66
N LEU A 262 2.88 5.09 5.35
CA LEU A 262 4.16 4.62 4.81
C LEU A 262 5.28 5.58 5.12
N PHE A 263 5.02 6.88 5.02
CA PHE A 263 6.03 7.89 5.23
C PHE A 263 6.28 8.24 6.71
N THR A 264 5.42 7.83 7.64
CA THR A 264 5.77 7.86 9.07
C THR A 264 6.93 6.91 9.40
N VAL A 265 7.06 5.78 8.68
CA VAL A 265 8.18 4.84 8.83
C VAL A 265 9.47 5.38 8.20
N VAL A 266 9.35 6.05 7.06
CA VAL A 266 10.50 6.66 6.37
C VAL A 266 11.06 7.85 7.15
N GLY A 267 10.23 8.51 7.96
CA GLY A 267 10.60 9.63 8.82
C GLY A 267 10.76 10.96 8.09
N ARG A 268 11.05 10.97 6.80
CA ARG A 268 11.25 12.17 5.99
C ARG A 268 10.49 12.12 4.67
N LEU A 269 9.84 13.22 4.32
CA LEU A 269 9.13 13.41 3.08
C LEU A 269 9.88 14.37 2.17
N GLU A 270 10.23 13.86 0.99
CA GLU A 270 10.81 14.68 -0.07
C GLU A 270 9.86 14.74 -1.26
N PRO A 271 9.57 15.93 -1.80
CA PRO A 271 8.70 16.08 -2.97
C PRO A 271 9.14 15.25 -4.18
N GLY A 272 10.45 15.04 -4.35
CA GLY A 272 11.04 14.26 -5.42
C GLY A 272 10.53 12.81 -5.50
N VAL A 273 10.21 12.20 -4.38
CA VAL A 273 9.72 10.80 -4.32
C VAL A 273 8.35 10.62 -5.02
N PHE A 274 7.53 11.67 -4.99
CA PHE A 274 6.17 11.65 -5.57
C PHE A 274 6.08 12.30 -6.95
N SER A 275 7.19 12.80 -7.47
CA SER A 275 7.23 13.52 -8.74
C SER A 275 8.13 12.80 -9.75
N ASP A 276 7.95 13.15 -11.02
CA ASP A 276 8.77 12.70 -12.12
C ASP A 276 8.96 11.16 -12.20
N ALA A 277 10.17 10.71 -12.52
CA ALA A 277 10.49 9.29 -12.67
C ALA A 277 10.33 8.49 -11.36
N PRO A 278 10.74 8.95 -10.16
CA PRO A 278 10.50 8.22 -8.91
C PRO A 278 9.02 8.01 -8.62
N GLY A 279 8.19 9.04 -8.77
CA GLY A 279 6.74 8.93 -8.54
C GLY A 279 6.06 8.01 -9.54
N PHE A 280 6.50 8.04 -10.81
CA PHE A 280 6.03 7.10 -11.82
C PHE A 280 6.39 5.65 -11.46
N LEU A 281 7.64 5.41 -11.07
CA LEU A 281 8.10 4.08 -10.66
C LEU A 281 7.35 3.57 -9.42
N LEU A 282 7.06 4.45 -8.46
CA LEU A 282 6.24 4.14 -7.29
C LEU A 282 4.83 3.70 -7.72
N SER A 283 4.19 4.41 -8.66
CA SER A 283 2.88 4.03 -9.20
C SER A 283 2.94 2.67 -9.91
N VAL A 284 3.99 2.40 -10.68
CA VAL A 284 4.21 1.10 -11.35
C VAL A 284 4.40 -0.03 -10.34
N ARG A 285 5.13 0.22 -9.23
CA ARG A 285 5.26 -0.76 -8.14
C ARG A 285 3.90 -1.15 -7.55
N TYR A 286 3.00 -0.20 -7.32
CA TYR A 286 1.64 -0.50 -6.85
C TYR A 286 0.81 -1.29 -7.87
N ILE A 287 0.95 -0.98 -9.16
CA ILE A 287 0.32 -1.79 -10.22
C ILE A 287 0.87 -3.22 -10.21
N ALA A 288 2.18 -3.39 -10.07
CA ALA A 288 2.79 -4.71 -9.96
C ALA A 288 2.28 -5.49 -8.74
N MET A 289 2.06 -4.81 -7.59
CA MET A 289 1.47 -5.44 -6.40
C MET A 289 0.11 -6.06 -6.70
N ILE A 290 -0.77 -5.35 -7.43
CA ILE A 290 -2.10 -5.88 -7.75
C ILE A 290 -2.08 -6.91 -8.88
N LEU A 291 -1.16 -6.80 -9.85
CA LEU A 291 -1.00 -7.76 -10.93
C LEU A 291 -0.47 -9.11 -10.42
N ILE A 292 0.65 -9.07 -9.71
CA ILE A 292 1.28 -10.25 -9.12
C ILE A 292 0.39 -10.85 -8.02
N GLY A 293 -0.27 -10.01 -7.24
CA GLY A 293 -1.16 -10.46 -6.18
C GLY A 293 -2.44 -11.11 -6.69
N GLY A 294 -3.04 -10.54 -7.73
CA GLY A 294 -4.31 -10.95 -8.35
C GLY A 294 -5.30 -9.82 -8.42
N ILE A 295 -5.57 -9.39 -9.66
CA ILE A 295 -6.51 -8.30 -9.97
C ILE A 295 -7.90 -8.60 -9.44
N ALA A 296 -8.62 -7.57 -8.98
CA ALA A 296 -9.99 -7.64 -8.43
C ALA A 296 -10.13 -8.57 -7.21
N THR A 297 -9.04 -8.80 -6.47
CA THR A 297 -9.07 -9.57 -5.24
C THR A 297 -8.37 -8.82 -4.10
N ILE A 298 -9.04 -8.65 -2.96
CA ILE A 298 -8.49 -7.88 -1.83
C ILE A 298 -7.35 -8.66 -1.16
N SER A 299 -7.52 -9.96 -0.95
CA SER A 299 -6.46 -10.82 -0.42
C SER A 299 -5.25 -10.90 -1.36
N GLY A 300 -5.48 -10.90 -2.67
CA GLY A 300 -4.42 -10.82 -3.66
C GLY A 300 -3.62 -9.52 -3.53
N SER A 301 -4.28 -8.37 -3.39
CA SER A 301 -3.59 -7.08 -3.19
C SER A 301 -2.64 -7.12 -1.98
N ILE A 302 -3.06 -7.73 -0.87
CA ILE A 302 -2.22 -7.89 0.33
C ILE A 302 -1.03 -8.82 0.02
N MET A 303 -1.27 -9.98 -0.59
CA MET A 303 -0.22 -10.93 -0.94
C MET A 303 0.81 -10.31 -1.89
N GLY A 304 0.36 -9.57 -2.90
CA GLY A 304 1.23 -8.90 -3.85
C GLY A 304 2.02 -7.74 -3.22
N ALA A 305 1.40 -6.97 -2.33
CA ALA A 305 2.09 -5.91 -1.61
C ALA A 305 3.19 -6.48 -0.70
N VAL A 306 2.92 -7.53 0.05
CA VAL A 306 3.92 -8.24 0.85
C VAL A 306 5.04 -8.75 -0.05
N PHE A 307 4.71 -9.46 -1.14
CA PHE A 307 5.71 -10.02 -2.05
C PHE A 307 6.65 -8.94 -2.62
N ILE A 308 6.09 -7.85 -3.16
CA ILE A 308 6.89 -6.77 -3.77
C ILE A 308 7.71 -6.00 -2.73
N THR A 309 7.19 -5.81 -1.51
CA THR A 309 7.93 -5.11 -0.46
C THR A 309 9.13 -5.93 0.05
N PHE A 310 8.99 -7.26 0.10
CA PHE A 310 10.09 -8.13 0.50
C PHE A 310 11.06 -8.46 -0.64
N LEU A 311 10.71 -8.20 -1.90
CA LEU A 311 11.55 -8.51 -3.06
C LEU A 311 12.98 -7.94 -2.96
N PRO A 312 13.23 -6.66 -2.56
CA PRO A 312 14.57 -6.11 -2.41
C PRO A 312 15.43 -6.88 -1.40
N ARG A 313 14.82 -7.40 -0.34
CA ARG A 313 15.53 -8.21 0.67
C ARG A 313 15.96 -9.56 0.07
N VAL A 314 15.07 -10.19 -0.69
CA VAL A 314 15.38 -11.44 -1.40
C VAL A 314 16.52 -11.23 -2.40
N VAL A 315 16.52 -10.11 -3.13
CA VAL A 315 17.58 -9.74 -4.06
C VAL A 315 18.92 -9.60 -3.36
N ARG A 316 18.97 -8.86 -2.26
CA ARG A 316 20.20 -8.69 -1.47
C ARG A 316 20.71 -10.02 -0.91
N TRP A 317 19.80 -10.88 -0.46
CA TRP A 317 20.15 -12.21 0.00
C TRP A 317 20.74 -13.07 -1.14
N LEU A 318 20.15 -13.02 -2.34
CA LEU A 318 20.69 -13.71 -3.53
C LEU A 318 22.03 -13.16 -3.95
N ALA A 319 22.23 -11.83 -3.91
CA ALA A 319 23.50 -11.19 -4.27
C ALA A 319 24.66 -11.63 -3.35
N GLY A 320 24.37 -12.09 -2.13
CA GLY A 320 25.38 -12.65 -1.21
C GLY A 320 25.89 -14.04 -1.58
N PHE A 321 25.26 -14.73 -2.54
CA PHE A 321 25.79 -16.03 -3.00
C PHE A 321 26.90 -15.88 -4.04
N ALA A 322 27.90 -16.71 -3.95
CA ALA A 322 29.09 -16.69 -4.85
C ALA A 322 28.75 -16.81 -6.35
N LEU A 323 27.60 -17.41 -6.70
CA LEU A 323 27.08 -17.50 -8.07
C LEU A 323 26.75 -16.11 -8.69
N PHE A 324 26.49 -15.12 -7.87
CA PHE A 324 26.13 -13.75 -8.27
C PHE A 324 27.25 -12.74 -8.00
N GLY A 325 28.50 -13.18 -7.93
CA GLY A 325 29.68 -12.34 -7.66
C GLY A 325 29.94 -11.19 -8.67
N PHE A 326 29.14 -11.13 -9.76
CA PHE A 326 29.13 -9.99 -10.69
C PHE A 326 28.27 -8.81 -10.21
N ILE A 327 27.51 -8.98 -9.10
CA ILE A 327 26.69 -7.94 -8.47
C ILE A 327 27.51 -7.32 -7.36
N SER A 328 27.72 -6.00 -7.40
CA SER A 328 28.45 -5.25 -6.38
C SER A 328 27.51 -4.34 -5.58
N GLU A 329 27.72 -4.28 -4.28
CA GLU A 329 27.08 -3.26 -3.43
C GLU A 329 27.66 -1.86 -3.70
N ALA A 330 28.91 -1.77 -4.17
CA ALA A 330 29.54 -0.50 -4.51
C ALA A 330 29.23 -0.08 -5.95
N PRO A 331 28.91 1.20 -6.21
CA PRO A 331 28.58 1.68 -7.54
C PRO A 331 29.73 1.56 -8.58
N THR A 332 30.93 1.27 -8.14
CA THR A 332 32.16 1.28 -8.97
C THR A 332 32.85 -0.07 -9.11
N GLY A 333 32.33 -1.13 -8.51
CA GLY A 333 33.09 -2.39 -8.36
C GLY A 333 32.59 -3.61 -9.13
N GLY A 334 31.44 -3.56 -9.81
CA GLY A 334 30.86 -4.72 -10.49
C GLY A 334 30.16 -4.35 -11.80
N PHE A 335 29.79 -5.38 -12.59
CA PHE A 335 29.05 -5.19 -13.85
C PHE A 335 27.63 -4.63 -13.61
N LEU A 336 27.00 -4.98 -12.48
CA LEU A 336 25.66 -4.52 -12.09
C LEU A 336 25.64 -4.11 -10.61
N SER A 337 25.02 -2.97 -10.29
CA SER A 337 24.70 -2.62 -8.90
C SER A 337 23.51 -3.44 -8.40
N VAL A 338 23.43 -3.64 -7.08
CA VAL A 338 22.28 -4.33 -6.44
C VAL A 338 20.96 -3.68 -6.83
N THR A 339 20.89 -2.34 -6.91
CA THR A 339 19.68 -1.59 -7.31
C THR A 339 19.28 -1.87 -8.77
N GLN A 340 20.25 -1.96 -9.69
CA GLN A 340 19.96 -2.30 -11.10
C GLN A 340 19.47 -3.74 -11.22
N PHE A 341 20.10 -4.67 -10.49
CA PHE A 341 19.67 -6.06 -10.44
C PHE A 341 18.26 -6.21 -9.86
N GLU A 342 17.93 -5.44 -8.82
CA GLU A 342 16.57 -5.38 -8.26
C GLU A 342 15.54 -4.97 -9.32
N GLN A 343 15.84 -3.93 -10.12
CA GLN A 343 14.93 -3.46 -11.18
C GLN A 343 14.76 -4.50 -12.29
N ILE A 344 15.84 -5.16 -12.70
CA ILE A 344 15.78 -6.24 -13.70
C ILE A 344 14.95 -7.41 -13.18
N LEU A 345 15.22 -7.87 -11.95
CA LEU A 345 14.50 -8.98 -11.35
C LEU A 345 13.02 -8.64 -11.17
N PHE A 346 12.72 -7.42 -10.75
CA PHE A 346 11.35 -6.92 -10.68
C PHE A 346 10.61 -7.04 -12.01
N GLY A 347 11.24 -6.61 -13.10
CA GLY A 347 10.68 -6.73 -14.46
C GLY A 347 10.48 -8.19 -14.88
N ILE A 348 11.46 -9.05 -14.65
CA ILE A 348 11.39 -10.48 -14.97
C ILE A 348 10.27 -11.17 -14.18
N VAL A 349 10.19 -10.90 -12.90
CA VAL A 349 9.14 -11.46 -12.01
C VAL A 349 7.76 -11.01 -12.48
N LEU A 350 7.60 -9.72 -12.79
CA LEU A 350 6.32 -9.18 -13.25
C LEU A 350 5.88 -9.86 -14.57
N VAL A 351 6.76 -9.94 -15.55
CA VAL A 351 6.48 -10.61 -16.84
C VAL A 351 6.24 -12.10 -16.63
N GLY A 352 7.02 -12.75 -15.79
CA GLY A 352 6.85 -14.16 -15.44
C GLY A 352 5.45 -14.42 -14.87
N PHE A 353 5.00 -13.63 -13.89
CA PHE A 353 3.64 -13.80 -13.35
C PHE A 353 2.55 -13.56 -14.40
N LEU A 354 2.70 -12.57 -15.27
CA LEU A 354 1.72 -12.31 -16.33
C LEU A 354 1.59 -13.45 -17.33
N ILE A 355 2.70 -14.14 -17.64
CA ILE A 355 2.72 -15.25 -18.63
C ILE A 355 2.25 -16.56 -17.97
N PHE A 356 2.83 -16.92 -16.81
CA PHE A 356 2.63 -18.23 -16.22
C PHE A 356 1.43 -18.29 -15.26
N GLU A 357 1.10 -17.17 -14.62
CA GLU A 357 0.10 -17.14 -13.56
C GLU A 357 -0.80 -15.88 -13.66
N PRO A 358 -1.69 -15.81 -14.67
CA PRO A 358 -2.51 -14.62 -14.92
C PRO A 358 -3.49 -14.28 -13.78
N LEU A 359 -3.79 -15.23 -12.88
CA LEU A 359 -4.58 -15.00 -11.67
C LEU A 359 -3.72 -14.54 -10.48
N GLY A 360 -2.40 -14.47 -10.66
CA GLY A 360 -1.44 -14.06 -9.65
C GLY A 360 -1.36 -15.04 -8.46
N LEU A 361 -0.73 -14.59 -7.38
CA LEU A 361 -0.57 -15.36 -6.13
C LEU A 361 -1.92 -15.85 -5.56
N TYR A 362 -2.98 -15.08 -5.75
CA TYR A 362 -4.31 -15.48 -5.32
C TYR A 362 -4.83 -16.71 -6.09
N GLY A 363 -4.48 -16.85 -7.38
CA GLY A 363 -4.79 -18.03 -8.19
C GLY A 363 -4.09 -19.28 -7.65
N ILE A 364 -2.81 -19.17 -7.31
CA ILE A 364 -2.03 -20.24 -6.67
C ILE A 364 -2.70 -20.65 -5.35
N TRP A 365 -3.04 -19.66 -4.50
CA TRP A 365 -3.72 -19.90 -3.23
C TRP A 365 -5.04 -20.65 -3.40
N ILE A 366 -5.86 -20.31 -4.40
CA ILE A 366 -7.13 -21.01 -4.69
C ILE A 366 -6.85 -22.46 -5.06
N ARG A 367 -5.84 -22.75 -5.90
CA ARG A 367 -5.49 -24.14 -6.29
C ARG A 367 -5.05 -24.96 -5.08
N VAL A 368 -4.14 -24.44 -4.28
CA VAL A 368 -3.68 -25.09 -3.04
C VAL A 368 -4.87 -25.36 -2.10
N ARG A 369 -5.68 -24.35 -1.85
CA ARG A 369 -6.87 -24.49 -1.00
C ARG A 369 -7.86 -25.54 -1.52
N ASN A 370 -8.09 -25.59 -2.82
CA ASN A 370 -9.02 -26.55 -3.42
C ASN A 370 -8.45 -27.97 -3.36
N TYR A 371 -7.14 -28.13 -3.56
CA TYR A 371 -6.47 -29.42 -3.36
C TYR A 371 -6.67 -29.97 -1.94
N TRP A 372 -6.41 -29.14 -0.91
CA TRP A 372 -6.61 -29.55 0.49
C TRP A 372 -8.08 -29.83 0.85
N LYS A 373 -9.04 -29.17 0.19
CA LYS A 373 -10.46 -29.44 0.41
C LYS A 373 -10.95 -30.72 -0.27
N ALA A 374 -10.33 -31.10 -1.36
CA ALA A 374 -10.67 -32.31 -2.11
C ALA A 374 -9.98 -33.57 -1.54
N TRP A 375 -8.90 -33.41 -0.75
CA TRP A 375 -8.20 -34.53 -0.11
C TRP A 375 -9.08 -35.17 0.97
N PRO A 376 -9.24 -36.55 1.07
CA PRO A 376 -8.53 -37.58 0.29
C PRO A 376 -9.23 -38.00 -1.02
N PHE A 377 -10.30 -37.35 -1.43
CA PHE A 377 -11.10 -37.72 -2.62
C PHE A 377 -10.83 -36.77 -3.80
N SER A 378 -9.58 -36.61 -4.19
CA SER A 378 -9.25 -35.86 -5.41
C SER A 378 -9.50 -36.72 -6.64
N TYR A 379 -10.60 -36.48 -7.36
CA TYR A 379 -10.83 -36.97 -8.71
C TYR A 379 -10.37 -35.90 -9.72
#